data_bede40960a3d50201bf7a9de2a33074f
#
_entry.id   bede40960a3d50201bf7a9de2a33074f
#
_cell.length_a   1.000
_cell.length_b   1.000
_cell.length_c   1.000
_cell.angle_alpha   90.00
_cell.angle_beta   90.00
_cell.angle_gamma   90.00
#
_symmetry.space_group_name_H-M   'P 1'
#
loop_
_entity.id
_entity.type
_entity.pdbx_description
1 polymer ?
#
loop_
_entity_poly.entity_id
_entity_poly.type
_entity_poly.pdbx_seq_one_letter_code
_entity_poly.pdbx_strand_id
1 'polypeptide(L)'
;MRVPRLSLAVAAVLAGGLATGAGAAPPAGPEAGIGPVTKLPLPRYASLKTDRVNLREGPSKDHRTLWVFQRAGLPVEIVGEFETWRRIRDSEGTEGWVLHSLLSGRRTAIVNAGPDKGAEKAAISLRAKADEGAEDEARLQTGVIGNVKSCTGTWCRLVVALPQKRGDVDGYMRQDRLWGVYPDEKVE
;
A
#
# COMPACT_ATOMS: atom_id res chain seq x y z
N MET A 1 -3.16 86.45 -28.40
CA MET A 1 -3.36 85.17 -29.15
C MET A 1 -2.58 84.09 -28.44
N ARG A 2 -3.23 83.18 -27.74
CA ARG A 2 -2.66 82.08 -26.98
C ARG A 2 -3.09 80.76 -27.63
N VAL A 3 -2.12 79.95 -28.06
CA VAL A 3 -2.28 78.63 -28.67
C VAL A 3 -2.32 77.58 -27.59
N PRO A 4 -3.28 76.65 -27.54
CA PRO A 4 -3.29 75.60 -26.52
C PRO A 4 -2.37 74.42 -26.97
N ARG A 5 -1.56 73.94 -26.00
CA ARG A 5 -0.73 72.75 -26.15
C ARG A 5 -1.59 71.51 -25.97
N LEU A 6 -1.60 70.65 -26.96
CA LEU A 6 -2.21 69.34 -26.94
C LEU A 6 -1.25 68.35 -26.23
N SER A 7 -1.65 67.81 -25.09
CA SER A 7 -0.91 66.79 -24.39
C SER A 7 -1.33 65.41 -24.86
N LEU A 8 -0.42 64.67 -25.49
CA LEU A 8 -0.65 63.27 -25.83
C LEU A 8 -0.42 62.40 -24.56
N ALA A 9 -1.45 61.72 -24.10
CA ALA A 9 -1.34 60.73 -23.05
C ALA A 9 -0.99 59.38 -23.67
N VAL A 10 0.18 58.85 -23.36
CA VAL A 10 0.60 57.49 -23.77
C VAL A 10 0.03 56.50 -22.71
N ALA A 11 -0.93 55.67 -23.10
CA ALA A 11 -1.43 54.62 -22.26
C ALA A 11 -0.47 53.40 -22.36
N ALA A 12 0.22 53.07 -21.30
CA ALA A 12 1.01 51.87 -21.16
C ALA A 12 0.09 50.70 -20.82
N VAL A 13 -0.09 49.76 -21.75
CA VAL A 13 -0.78 48.47 -21.52
C VAL A 13 0.19 47.53 -20.85
N LEU A 14 0.01 47.29 -19.53
CA LEU A 14 0.70 46.23 -18.79
C LEU A 14 0.03 44.90 -19.12
N ALA A 15 0.68 44.11 -19.96
CA ALA A 15 0.34 42.70 -20.19
C ALA A 15 0.76 41.87 -18.98
N GLY A 16 -0.19 41.59 -18.07
CA GLY A 16 -0.02 40.66 -16.97
C GLY A 16 0.07 39.23 -17.48
N GLY A 17 1.25 38.64 -17.51
CA GLY A 17 1.46 37.23 -17.81
C GLY A 17 0.91 36.37 -16.64
N LEU A 18 -0.16 35.63 -16.88
CA LEU A 18 -0.62 34.55 -16.01
C LEU A 18 0.39 33.39 -16.09
N ALA A 19 1.28 33.30 -15.11
CA ALA A 19 2.09 32.11 -14.90
C ALA A 19 1.17 30.97 -14.44
N THR A 20 0.79 30.10 -15.34
CA THR A 20 0.16 28.82 -15.00
C THR A 20 1.19 27.96 -14.30
N GLY A 21 1.09 27.87 -12.97
CA GLY A 21 1.88 26.95 -12.18
C GLY A 21 1.56 25.51 -12.65
N ALA A 22 2.53 24.88 -13.31
CA ALA A 22 2.49 23.46 -13.57
C ALA A 22 2.53 22.73 -12.22
N GLY A 23 1.38 22.35 -11.70
CA GLY A 23 1.29 21.44 -10.56
C GLY A 23 2.01 20.16 -10.93
N ALA A 24 3.07 19.80 -10.17
CA ALA A 24 3.73 18.53 -10.33
C ALA A 24 2.67 17.42 -10.15
N ALA A 25 2.50 16.58 -11.16
CA ALA A 25 1.68 15.39 -11.06
C ALA A 25 2.18 14.54 -9.89
N PRO A 26 1.29 13.95 -9.09
CA PRO A 26 1.72 13.00 -8.05
C PRO A 26 2.55 11.89 -8.70
N PRO A 27 3.55 11.32 -8.00
CA PRO A 27 4.36 10.24 -8.57
C PRO A 27 3.42 9.12 -9.01
N ALA A 28 3.51 8.76 -10.27
CA ALA A 28 2.75 7.65 -10.83
C ALA A 28 3.03 6.41 -9.98
N GLY A 29 1.98 5.76 -9.49
CA GLY A 29 2.09 4.45 -8.86
C GLY A 29 2.81 3.47 -9.82
N PRO A 30 3.29 2.31 -9.34
CA PRO A 30 3.97 1.36 -10.19
C PRO A 30 3.08 1.03 -11.39
N GLU A 31 3.62 1.19 -12.60
CA GLU A 31 2.90 0.86 -13.83
C GLU A 31 2.55 -0.64 -13.80
N ALA A 32 1.26 -0.92 -13.99
CA ALA A 32 0.80 -2.30 -14.10
C ALA A 32 1.49 -2.97 -15.31
N GLY A 33 2.15 -4.07 -15.07
CA GLY A 33 2.91 -4.76 -16.11
C GLY A 33 3.17 -6.23 -15.78
N ILE A 34 4.00 -6.85 -16.57
CA ILE A 34 4.44 -8.24 -16.36
C ILE A 34 5.90 -8.22 -15.90
N GLY A 35 6.17 -8.88 -14.79
CA GLY A 35 7.51 -9.00 -14.24
C GLY A 35 8.49 -9.64 -15.23
N PRO A 36 9.67 -9.04 -15.45
CA PRO A 36 10.61 -9.51 -16.46
C PRO A 36 11.19 -10.89 -16.13
N VAL A 37 11.23 -11.27 -14.85
CA VAL A 37 11.83 -12.52 -14.37
C VAL A 37 10.79 -13.63 -14.22
N THR A 38 9.74 -13.38 -13.45
CA THR A 38 8.74 -14.42 -13.12
C THR A 38 7.60 -14.54 -14.13
N LYS A 39 7.45 -13.54 -15.00
CA LYS A 39 6.31 -13.42 -15.93
C LYS A 39 4.95 -13.29 -15.23
N LEU A 40 4.96 -12.97 -13.93
CA LEU A 40 3.75 -12.70 -13.15
C LEU A 40 3.38 -11.21 -13.22
N PRO A 41 2.11 -10.87 -12.97
CA PRO A 41 1.68 -9.47 -12.90
C PRO A 41 2.48 -8.65 -11.86
N LEU A 42 2.71 -7.37 -12.17
CA LEU A 42 3.21 -6.36 -11.26
C LEU A 42 2.24 -5.16 -11.29
N PRO A 43 1.96 -4.54 -10.14
CA PRO A 43 2.35 -4.99 -8.80
C PRO A 43 1.58 -6.24 -8.35
N ARG A 44 2.07 -6.94 -7.34
CA ARG A 44 1.38 -8.07 -6.71
C ARG A 44 1.78 -8.25 -5.25
N TYR A 45 0.88 -8.77 -4.45
CA TYR A 45 1.17 -9.05 -3.04
C TYR A 45 1.84 -10.40 -2.83
N ALA A 46 2.75 -10.42 -1.87
CA ALA A 46 3.42 -11.59 -1.30
C ALA A 46 3.54 -11.39 0.22
N SER A 47 4.12 -12.35 0.93
CA SER A 47 4.42 -12.19 2.35
C SER A 47 5.88 -12.51 2.66
N LEU A 48 6.42 -11.94 3.73
CA LEU A 48 7.74 -12.32 4.24
C LEU A 48 7.70 -13.75 4.79
N LYS A 49 8.66 -14.56 4.37
CA LYS A 49 8.74 -15.98 4.74
C LYS A 49 9.31 -16.18 6.13
N THR A 50 10.23 -15.30 6.54
CA THR A 50 10.98 -15.37 7.79
C THR A 50 10.74 -14.13 8.65
N ASP A 51 11.09 -14.22 9.91
CA ASP A 51 10.99 -13.14 10.89
C ASP A 51 12.11 -12.11 10.79
N ARG A 52 13.14 -12.36 9.97
CA ARG A 52 14.22 -11.40 9.75
C ARG A 52 14.53 -11.25 8.27
N VAL A 53 14.21 -10.09 7.71
CA VAL A 53 14.43 -9.77 6.30
C VAL A 53 15.03 -8.37 6.17
N ASN A 54 16.21 -8.29 5.54
CA ASN A 54 16.86 -7.02 5.23
C ASN A 54 16.25 -6.42 3.96
N LEU A 55 15.73 -5.20 4.07
CA LEU A 55 15.38 -4.35 2.96
C LEU A 55 16.61 -3.55 2.55
N ARG A 56 17.02 -3.63 1.28
CA ARG A 56 18.24 -2.99 0.78
C ARG A 56 17.95 -1.90 -0.23
N GLU A 57 18.90 -0.98 -0.37
CA GLU A 57 18.83 0.13 -1.31
C GLU A 57 18.87 -0.31 -2.78
N GLY A 58 19.51 -1.43 -3.07
CA GLY A 58 19.64 -1.98 -4.42
C GLY A 58 19.67 -3.51 -4.45
N PRO A 59 19.63 -4.10 -5.67
CA PRO A 59 19.51 -5.53 -5.88
C PRO A 59 20.85 -6.26 -5.77
N SER A 60 21.57 -6.05 -4.66
CA SER A 60 22.82 -6.77 -4.32
C SER A 60 22.98 -6.84 -2.80
N LYS A 61 23.75 -7.81 -2.32
CA LYS A 61 24.13 -7.89 -0.90
C LYS A 61 25.08 -6.79 -0.46
N ASP A 62 25.75 -6.14 -1.40
CA ASP A 62 26.70 -5.05 -1.17
C ASP A 62 26.01 -3.71 -0.90
N HIS A 63 24.75 -3.59 -1.34
CA HIS A 63 23.97 -2.40 -1.05
C HIS A 63 23.61 -2.31 0.44
N ARG A 64 23.58 -1.07 0.93
CA ARG A 64 23.22 -0.75 2.30
C ARG A 64 21.83 -1.29 2.67
N THR A 65 21.72 -1.81 3.89
CA THR A 65 20.42 -2.14 4.47
C THR A 65 19.71 -0.87 4.93
N LEU A 66 18.53 -0.62 4.38
CA LEU A 66 17.67 0.52 4.74
C LEU A 66 16.85 0.20 6.00
N TRP A 67 16.32 -1.02 6.06
CA TRP A 67 15.44 -1.48 7.11
C TRP A 67 15.60 -2.97 7.37
N VAL A 68 15.23 -3.43 8.57
CA VAL A 68 15.20 -4.85 8.92
C VAL A 68 13.81 -5.18 9.44
N PHE A 69 13.04 -5.92 8.65
CA PHE A 69 11.77 -6.48 9.11
C PHE A 69 12.02 -7.58 10.14
N GLN A 70 11.21 -7.60 11.20
CA GLN A 70 11.36 -8.56 12.30
C GLN A 70 10.09 -9.38 12.54
N ARG A 71 9.28 -9.60 11.50
CA ARG A 71 8.02 -10.33 11.61
C ARG A 71 7.74 -11.15 10.35
N ALA A 72 7.68 -12.48 10.50
CA ALA A 72 7.23 -13.35 9.44
C ALA A 72 5.75 -13.09 9.09
N GLY A 73 5.36 -13.34 7.85
CA GLY A 73 4.00 -13.19 7.38
C GLY A 73 3.59 -11.72 7.11
N LEU A 74 4.47 -10.73 7.28
CA LEU A 74 4.17 -9.37 6.85
C LEU A 74 3.84 -9.38 5.35
N PRO A 75 2.68 -8.85 4.93
CA PRO A 75 2.43 -8.63 3.51
C PRO A 75 3.40 -7.57 2.97
N VAL A 76 3.78 -7.72 1.73
CA VAL A 76 4.58 -6.77 0.96
C VAL A 76 4.08 -6.75 -0.47
N GLU A 77 4.12 -5.62 -1.10
CA GLU A 77 3.77 -5.49 -2.51
C GLU A 77 5.04 -5.55 -3.36
N ILE A 78 5.13 -6.52 -4.27
CA ILE A 78 6.23 -6.62 -5.23
C ILE A 78 5.92 -5.66 -6.37
N VAL A 79 6.76 -4.64 -6.53
CA VAL A 79 6.62 -3.59 -7.53
C VAL A 79 7.66 -3.68 -8.65
N GLY A 80 8.66 -4.56 -8.51
CA GLY A 80 9.69 -4.77 -9.52
C GLY A 80 10.49 -6.05 -9.30
N GLU A 81 11.19 -6.47 -10.34
CA GLU A 81 12.01 -7.67 -10.36
C GLU A 81 13.35 -7.42 -11.03
N PHE A 82 14.41 -7.95 -10.45
CA PHE A 82 15.75 -8.01 -11.04
C PHE A 82 16.43 -9.31 -10.59
N GLU A 83 16.71 -10.22 -11.50
CA GLU A 83 17.32 -11.53 -11.20
C GLU A 83 16.65 -12.23 -10.00
N THR A 84 17.42 -12.46 -8.92
CA THR A 84 16.94 -13.08 -7.67
C THR A 84 16.36 -12.08 -6.68
N TRP A 85 16.28 -10.80 -7.03
CA TRP A 85 15.79 -9.73 -6.18
C TRP A 85 14.39 -9.28 -6.57
N ARG A 86 13.64 -8.81 -5.56
CA ARG A 86 12.33 -8.19 -5.73
C ARG A 86 12.35 -6.82 -5.09
N ARG A 87 11.95 -5.81 -5.84
CA ARG A 87 11.66 -4.50 -5.28
C ARG A 87 10.29 -4.60 -4.63
N ILE A 88 10.25 -4.34 -3.35
CA ILE A 88 9.02 -4.40 -2.57
C ILE A 88 8.66 -3.04 -2.03
N ARG A 89 7.37 -2.86 -1.70
CA ARG A 89 6.82 -1.74 -0.97
C ARG A 89 6.08 -2.29 0.24
N ASP A 90 6.25 -1.68 1.41
CA ASP A 90 5.52 -2.02 2.63
C ASP A 90 4.23 -1.19 2.81
N SER A 91 3.51 -1.42 3.90
CA SER A 91 2.25 -0.71 4.21
C SER A 91 2.43 0.77 4.53
N GLU A 92 3.65 1.22 4.80
CA GLU A 92 3.99 2.63 5.07
C GLU A 92 4.51 3.35 3.82
N GLY A 93 4.65 2.61 2.70
CA GLY A 93 5.14 3.13 1.44
C GLY A 93 6.67 3.05 1.28
N THR A 94 7.39 2.44 2.25
CA THR A 94 8.84 2.26 2.15
C THR A 94 9.18 1.24 1.07
N GLU A 95 10.09 1.60 0.18
CA GLU A 95 10.52 0.71 -0.91
C GLU A 95 11.98 0.29 -0.77
N GLY A 96 12.29 -0.89 -1.27
CA GLY A 96 13.64 -1.42 -1.36
C GLY A 96 13.67 -2.84 -1.91
N TRP A 97 14.84 -3.45 -1.86
CA TRP A 97 15.11 -4.74 -2.48
C TRP A 97 15.28 -5.85 -1.45
N VAL A 98 14.64 -6.98 -1.70
CA VAL A 98 14.77 -8.20 -0.91
C VAL A 98 15.04 -9.40 -1.81
N LEU A 99 15.70 -10.44 -1.28
CA LEU A 99 15.87 -11.71 -2.01
C LEU A 99 14.52 -12.42 -2.16
N HIS A 100 14.22 -12.95 -3.36
CA HIS A 100 12.97 -13.66 -3.62
C HIS A 100 12.79 -14.88 -2.71
N SER A 101 13.87 -15.53 -2.30
CA SER A 101 13.83 -16.69 -1.40
C SER A 101 13.29 -16.39 0.00
N LEU A 102 13.29 -15.11 0.39
CA LEU A 102 12.73 -14.61 1.65
C LEU A 102 11.25 -14.24 1.55
N LEU A 103 10.65 -14.39 0.35
CA LEU A 103 9.25 -14.15 0.08
C LEU A 103 8.49 -15.47 -0.06
N SER A 104 7.19 -15.40 0.23
CA SER A 104 6.24 -16.49 0.10
C SER A 104 5.03 -16.02 -0.70
N GLY A 105 4.50 -16.87 -1.59
CA GLY A 105 3.24 -16.61 -2.28
C GLY A 105 1.99 -16.71 -1.39
N ARG A 106 2.15 -17.06 -0.10
CA ARG A 106 1.02 -17.06 0.83
C ARG A 106 0.47 -15.65 0.97
N ARG A 107 -0.85 -15.53 0.83
CA ARG A 107 -1.53 -14.25 0.95
C ARG A 107 -1.83 -13.94 2.41
N THR A 108 -1.32 -12.81 2.84
CA THR A 108 -1.60 -12.24 4.15
C THR A 108 -2.04 -10.80 4.00
N ALA A 109 -2.76 -10.28 4.99
CA ALA A 109 -3.14 -8.88 5.04
C ALA A 109 -2.94 -8.32 6.46
N ILE A 110 -2.65 -7.04 6.54
CA ILE A 110 -2.60 -6.28 7.80
C ILE A 110 -3.94 -5.58 7.97
N VAL A 111 -4.51 -5.71 9.16
CA VAL A 111 -5.67 -4.91 9.57
C VAL A 111 -5.26 -3.44 9.63
N ASN A 112 -5.97 -2.61 8.88
CA ASN A 112 -5.74 -1.18 8.79
C ASN A 112 -7.02 -0.42 9.20
N ALA A 113 -6.85 0.69 9.92
CA ALA A 113 -7.98 1.54 10.33
C ALA A 113 -8.73 2.21 9.15
N GLY A 114 -8.18 2.12 7.94
CA GLY A 114 -8.69 2.83 6.77
C GLY A 114 -8.15 4.27 6.70
N PRO A 115 -8.73 5.13 5.86
CA PRO A 115 -8.23 6.49 5.63
C PRO A 115 -8.45 7.44 6.81
N ASP A 116 -9.23 7.05 7.81
CA ASP A 116 -9.55 7.88 8.97
C ASP A 116 -8.32 7.99 9.90
N LYS A 117 -7.57 9.06 9.73
CA LYS A 117 -6.45 9.42 10.61
C LYS A 117 -6.99 9.64 12.03
N GLY A 118 -6.63 8.76 12.95
CA GLY A 118 -7.10 8.79 14.35
C GLY A 118 -7.69 7.47 14.82
N ALA A 119 -8.04 6.58 13.90
CA ALA A 119 -8.54 5.24 14.22
C ALA A 119 -7.43 4.20 14.45
N GLU A 120 -6.16 4.60 14.57
CA GLU A 120 -5.02 3.69 14.77
C GLU A 120 -5.18 2.77 16.00
N LYS A 121 -6.01 3.17 16.97
CA LYS A 121 -6.33 2.38 18.16
C LYS A 121 -7.71 1.72 18.10
N ALA A 122 -8.47 1.94 17.04
CA ALA A 122 -9.79 1.35 16.92
C ALA A 122 -9.67 -0.16 16.66
N ALA A 123 -10.40 -0.95 17.44
CA ALA A 123 -10.56 -2.36 17.16
C ALA A 123 -11.59 -2.54 16.04
N ILE A 124 -11.21 -3.27 14.99
CA ILE A 124 -12.02 -3.52 13.80
C ILE A 124 -12.65 -4.91 13.92
N SER A 125 -13.93 -5.00 13.66
CA SER A 125 -14.68 -6.24 13.78
C SER A 125 -14.27 -7.26 12.70
N LEU A 126 -13.93 -8.46 13.14
CA LEU A 126 -13.90 -9.66 12.33
C LEU A 126 -15.26 -10.35 12.51
N ARG A 127 -16.03 -10.45 11.45
CA ARG A 127 -17.43 -10.90 11.46
C ARG A 127 -17.57 -12.40 11.21
N ALA A 128 -18.60 -13.01 11.75
CA ALA A 128 -18.94 -14.42 11.49
C ALA A 128 -19.34 -14.67 10.02
N LYS A 129 -19.85 -13.64 9.33
CA LYS A 129 -20.28 -13.69 7.93
C LYS A 129 -19.88 -12.41 7.21
N ALA A 130 -19.88 -12.45 5.87
CA ALA A 130 -19.61 -11.29 5.01
C ALA A 130 -20.81 -10.32 4.99
N ASP A 131 -21.18 -9.80 6.16
CA ASP A 131 -22.34 -8.94 6.37
C ASP A 131 -22.08 -7.96 7.53
N GLU A 132 -22.51 -6.68 7.37
CA GLU A 132 -22.31 -5.63 8.39
C GLU A 132 -23.11 -5.88 9.68
N GLY A 133 -24.22 -6.58 9.59
CA GLY A 133 -25.08 -6.94 10.72
C GLY A 133 -24.72 -8.26 11.40
N ALA A 134 -23.71 -9.00 10.87
CA ALA A 134 -23.28 -10.26 11.46
C ALA A 134 -22.61 -10.04 12.82
N GLU A 135 -22.64 -11.07 13.66
CA GLU A 135 -21.96 -11.08 14.96
C GLU A 135 -20.44 -10.95 14.82
N ASP A 136 -19.80 -10.35 15.82
CA ASP A 136 -18.35 -10.24 15.91
C ASP A 136 -17.77 -11.57 16.41
N GLU A 137 -16.92 -12.20 15.62
CA GLU A 137 -16.06 -13.32 16.05
C GLU A 137 -14.89 -12.81 16.91
N ALA A 138 -14.35 -11.67 16.52
CA ALA A 138 -13.28 -11.01 17.25
C ALA A 138 -13.22 -9.52 16.92
N ARG A 139 -12.54 -8.76 17.77
CA ARG A 139 -12.14 -7.38 17.50
C ARG A 139 -10.63 -7.30 17.37
N LEU A 140 -10.15 -6.94 16.20
CA LEU A 140 -8.74 -6.91 15.84
C LEU A 140 -8.20 -5.47 15.86
N GLN A 141 -7.04 -5.29 16.45
CA GLN A 141 -6.34 -4.01 16.41
C GLN A 141 -5.64 -3.82 15.04
N THR A 142 -5.42 -2.58 14.66
CA THR A 142 -4.55 -2.22 13.54
C THR A 142 -3.17 -2.87 13.69
N GLY A 143 -2.61 -3.34 12.60
CA GLY A 143 -1.32 -4.04 12.58
C GLY A 143 -1.41 -5.55 12.83
N VAL A 144 -2.60 -6.08 13.16
CA VAL A 144 -2.81 -7.53 13.22
C VAL A 144 -2.70 -8.13 11.82
N ILE A 145 -1.97 -9.23 11.69
CA ILE A 145 -1.82 -9.96 10.43
C ILE A 145 -2.78 -11.14 10.40
N GLY A 146 -3.57 -11.24 9.33
CA GLY A 146 -4.41 -12.39 9.01
C GLY A 146 -3.95 -13.09 7.73
N ASN A 147 -4.14 -14.42 7.69
CA ASN A 147 -4.01 -15.19 6.46
C ASN A 147 -5.28 -15.01 5.64
N VAL A 148 -5.16 -14.51 4.42
CA VAL A 148 -6.27 -14.36 3.48
C VAL A 148 -6.61 -15.73 2.91
N LYS A 149 -7.87 -16.14 3.06
CA LYS A 149 -8.41 -17.38 2.49
C LYS A 149 -9.13 -17.15 1.18
N SER A 150 -9.97 -16.11 1.16
CA SER A 150 -10.69 -15.70 -0.05
C SER A 150 -11.09 -14.23 0.07
N CYS A 151 -11.30 -13.56 -1.07
CA CYS A 151 -11.85 -12.22 -1.15
C CYS A 151 -12.87 -12.12 -2.26
N THR A 152 -13.95 -11.37 -2.04
CA THR A 152 -15.06 -11.20 -2.99
C THR A 152 -15.05 -9.88 -3.75
N GLY A 153 -14.10 -8.99 -3.45
CA GLY A 153 -14.07 -7.59 -3.89
C GLY A 153 -14.63 -6.62 -2.85
N THR A 154 -15.31 -7.12 -1.83
CA THR A 154 -15.87 -6.29 -0.73
C THR A 154 -15.46 -6.83 0.63
N TRP A 155 -15.47 -8.14 0.78
CA TRP A 155 -15.15 -8.86 2.01
C TRP A 155 -14.03 -9.86 1.77
N CYS A 156 -13.11 -10.00 2.73
CA CYS A 156 -12.13 -11.07 2.77
C CYS A 156 -12.38 -11.97 3.97
N ARG A 157 -12.29 -13.30 3.75
CA ARG A 157 -12.20 -14.28 4.82
C ARG A 157 -10.78 -14.38 5.28
N LEU A 158 -10.57 -14.21 6.58
CA LEU A 158 -9.27 -14.20 7.23
C LEU A 158 -9.19 -15.26 8.31
N VAL A 159 -8.03 -15.87 8.43
CA VAL A 159 -7.68 -16.69 9.60
C VAL A 159 -6.56 -15.98 10.34
N VAL A 160 -6.81 -15.64 11.60
CA VAL A 160 -5.91 -14.87 12.45
C VAL A 160 -5.48 -15.72 13.63
N ALA A 161 -4.18 -15.92 13.80
CA ALA A 161 -3.63 -16.60 14.96
C ALA A 161 -3.74 -15.71 16.20
N LEU A 162 -4.38 -16.21 17.24
CA LEU A 162 -4.48 -15.51 18.50
C LEU A 162 -3.21 -15.69 19.36
N PRO A 163 -2.80 -14.67 20.11
CA PRO A 163 -1.68 -14.79 21.02
C PRO A 163 -1.93 -15.85 22.09
N GLN A 164 -0.85 -16.38 22.69
CA GLN A 164 -0.89 -17.32 23.80
C GLN A 164 -1.57 -18.68 23.50
N LYS A 165 -1.44 -19.17 22.26
CA LYS A 165 -1.98 -20.48 21.83
C LYS A 165 -3.48 -20.65 22.06
N ARG A 166 -4.25 -19.57 22.05
CA ARG A 166 -5.72 -19.60 22.15
C ARG A 166 -6.42 -20.11 20.88
N GLY A 167 -5.63 -20.63 19.91
CA GLY A 167 -6.12 -21.08 18.63
C GLY A 167 -6.17 -19.99 17.58
N ASP A 168 -6.84 -20.28 16.48
CA ASP A 168 -7.06 -19.35 15.38
C ASP A 168 -8.51 -18.89 15.38
N VAL A 169 -8.75 -17.66 14.96
CA VAL A 169 -10.09 -17.12 14.70
C VAL A 169 -10.26 -17.00 13.20
N ASP A 170 -11.37 -17.50 12.69
CA ASP A 170 -11.77 -17.44 11.29
C ASP A 170 -12.97 -16.52 11.15
N GLY A 171 -12.94 -15.58 10.22
CA GLY A 171 -14.05 -14.65 10.02
C GLY A 171 -13.84 -13.75 8.82
N TYR A 172 -14.76 -12.82 8.67
CA TYR A 172 -14.83 -11.90 7.53
C TYR A 172 -14.55 -10.47 7.96
N MET A 173 -13.75 -9.78 7.13
CA MET A 173 -13.46 -8.36 7.30
C MET A 173 -13.66 -7.62 5.97
N ARG A 174 -14.08 -6.37 6.06
CA ARG A 174 -14.16 -5.49 4.91
C ARG A 174 -12.78 -5.35 4.25
N GLN A 175 -12.75 -5.45 2.92
CA GLN A 175 -11.52 -5.39 2.13
C GLN A 175 -10.84 -4.02 2.22
N ASP A 176 -11.63 -2.94 2.36
CA ASP A 176 -11.15 -1.58 2.58
C ASP A 176 -10.47 -1.35 3.96
N ARG A 177 -10.56 -2.33 4.86
CA ARG A 177 -9.88 -2.36 6.17
C ARG A 177 -8.62 -3.21 6.17
N LEU A 178 -8.14 -3.59 5.00
CA LEU A 178 -6.99 -4.47 4.84
C LEU A 178 -5.95 -3.85 3.91
N TRP A 179 -4.69 -3.97 4.28
CA TRP A 179 -3.56 -3.79 3.38
C TRP A 179 -2.93 -5.16 3.07
N GLY A 180 -2.65 -5.46 1.82
CA GLY A 180 -2.20 -6.79 1.35
C GLY A 180 -3.17 -7.45 0.37
N VAL A 181 -4.27 -6.74 0.06
CA VAL A 181 -5.22 -7.07 -0.99
C VAL A 181 -5.57 -5.79 -1.75
N TYR A 182 -5.82 -5.89 -3.07
CA TYR A 182 -6.25 -4.75 -3.86
C TYR A 182 -7.75 -4.47 -3.67
N PRO A 183 -8.19 -3.21 -3.84
CA PRO A 183 -9.60 -2.91 -3.97
C PRO A 183 -10.22 -3.79 -5.07
N ASP A 184 -11.40 -4.33 -4.82
CA ASP A 184 -12.15 -5.19 -5.74
C ASP A 184 -11.45 -6.51 -6.15
N GLU A 185 -10.30 -6.84 -5.55
CA GLU A 185 -9.60 -8.09 -5.81
C GLU A 185 -10.45 -9.29 -5.36
N LYS A 186 -10.53 -10.29 -6.23
CA LYS A 186 -11.10 -11.60 -5.90
C LYS A 186 -9.96 -12.59 -5.69
N VAL A 187 -9.98 -13.27 -4.55
CA VAL A 187 -9.03 -14.32 -4.18
C VAL A 187 -9.82 -15.57 -3.86
N GLU A 188 -9.50 -16.68 -4.52
CA GLU A 188 -10.09 -18.01 -4.31
C GLU A 188 -9.15 -18.89 -3.49
#